data_95a8d45e93f84b6a4cf693724b827f9f
#
_entry.id   95a8d45e93f84b6a4cf693724b827f9f
#
_cell.length_a   1.000
_cell.length_b   1.000
_cell.length_c   1.000
_cell.angle_alpha   90.00
_cell.angle_beta   90.00
_cell.angle_gamma   90.00
#
_symmetry.space_group_name_H-M   'P 1'
#
loop_
_entity.id
_entity.type
_entity.pdbx_description
1 polymer ?
#
loop_
_entity_poly.entity_id
_entity_poly.type
_entity_poly.pdbx_seq_one_letter_code
_entity_poly.pdbx_strand_id
1 'polypeptide(L)'
;MDNRTLILLFTCFVPLFTAVVGTIIEAISLQDSVTVRETHVKRMLMCYFLMFIFIGTGVATGVALPKIAIQILPLTVFSLYIAPVLYYRFVYLLTNTENKETSHFSRHYLFPVLSALGFCAFFYIVPPAIRLQLVVERTVAGYPVTTFIFKTIPLVQFALAILYMSLVFRKLAICYRQNGPKSVLWKKWFHISVFLCSLTIIWSGAFCLTTCRQVAVAALSIAIVAAWIQAIHLCCHTFNRRSLLFLPLTIAPIPLKMPSREQLFEQRNGSGRHRTYTRWTQTGVPVKVEPAPLNRKLFEQQVVGRKLYLNPQLRLADLMELFNTNRSYLSGFINETYGLSLIHI
;
A
#
# COMPACT_ATOMS: atom_id res chain seq x y z
N MET A 1 -2.41 17.67 36.40
CA MET A 1 -2.95 17.34 35.10
C MET A 1 -4.26 16.59 35.34
N ASP A 2 -5.36 17.02 34.75
CA ASP A 2 -6.65 16.38 34.92
C ASP A 2 -6.65 14.97 34.33
N ASN A 3 -7.36 14.02 34.98
CA ASN A 3 -7.45 12.63 34.50
C ASN A 3 -7.95 12.54 33.04
N ARG A 4 -8.81 13.45 32.60
CA ARG A 4 -9.30 13.55 31.23
C ARG A 4 -8.16 13.86 30.24
N THR A 5 -7.29 14.80 30.61
CA THR A 5 -6.13 15.16 29.79
C THR A 5 -5.13 14.00 29.68
N LEU A 6 -4.94 13.26 30.78
CA LEU A 6 -4.08 12.08 30.81
C LEU A 6 -4.60 10.99 29.86
N ILE A 7 -5.90 10.69 29.90
CA ILE A 7 -6.55 9.70 29.03
C ILE A 7 -6.44 10.13 27.57
N LEU A 8 -6.71 11.40 27.26
CA LEU A 8 -6.57 11.92 25.89
C LEU A 8 -5.14 11.82 25.38
N LEU A 9 -4.15 12.16 26.20
CA LEU A 9 -2.74 12.03 25.84
C LEU A 9 -2.39 10.58 25.55
N PHE A 10 -2.73 9.66 26.45
CA PHE A 10 -2.47 8.24 26.24
C PHE A 10 -3.12 7.75 24.95
N THR A 11 -4.37 8.13 24.69
CA THR A 11 -5.10 7.77 23.48
C THR A 11 -4.42 8.32 22.21
N CYS A 12 -3.81 9.51 22.28
CA CYS A 12 -3.07 10.08 21.15
C CYS A 12 -1.73 9.38 20.88
N PHE A 13 -1.02 8.94 21.94
CA PHE A 13 0.28 8.29 21.79
C PHE A 13 0.19 6.91 21.14
N VAL A 14 -0.88 6.16 21.39
CA VAL A 14 -1.02 4.80 20.84
C VAL A 14 -1.11 4.78 19.30
N PRO A 15 -1.95 5.61 18.64
CA PRO A 15 -1.95 5.70 17.17
C PRO A 15 -0.63 6.21 16.60
N LEU A 16 0.00 7.18 17.28
CA LEU A 16 1.31 7.71 16.89
C LEU A 16 2.37 6.62 16.88
N PHE A 17 2.47 5.85 17.97
CA PHE A 17 3.40 4.72 18.07
C PHE A 17 3.14 3.67 16.97
N THR A 18 1.89 3.33 16.73
CA THR A 18 1.50 2.39 15.67
C THR A 18 1.94 2.91 14.28
N ALA A 19 1.81 4.20 14.02
CA ALA A 19 2.24 4.80 12.76
C ALA A 19 3.77 4.78 12.60
N VAL A 20 4.53 5.00 13.68
CA VAL A 20 6.00 4.88 13.69
C VAL A 20 6.41 3.43 13.37
N VAL A 21 5.82 2.46 14.06
CA VAL A 21 6.07 1.03 13.81
C VAL A 21 5.73 0.67 12.36
N GLY A 22 4.59 1.11 11.84
CA GLY A 22 4.20 0.90 10.44
C GLY A 22 5.22 1.48 9.46
N THR A 23 5.73 2.69 9.72
CA THR A 23 6.77 3.32 8.89
C THR A 23 8.06 2.51 8.88
N ILE A 24 8.50 2.01 10.04
CA ILE A 24 9.72 1.18 10.17
C ILE A 24 9.54 -0.15 9.43
N ILE A 25 8.40 -0.82 9.62
CA ILE A 25 8.10 -2.10 8.94
C ILE A 25 8.14 -1.91 7.41
N GLU A 26 7.52 -0.85 6.90
CA GLU A 26 7.55 -0.56 5.46
C GLU A 26 8.95 -0.22 4.95
N ALA A 27 9.73 0.55 5.71
CA ALA A 27 11.11 0.87 5.35
C ALA A 27 11.98 -0.40 5.24
N ILE A 28 11.84 -1.35 6.17
CA ILE A 28 12.52 -2.65 6.12
C ILE A 28 11.99 -3.47 4.94
N SER A 29 10.68 -3.53 4.75
CA SER A 29 10.03 -4.29 3.69
C SER A 29 10.37 -3.79 2.27
N LEU A 30 10.77 -2.51 2.13
CA LEU A 30 11.24 -1.95 0.86
C LEU A 30 12.53 -2.61 0.37
N GLN A 31 13.43 -3.02 1.26
CA GLN A 31 14.70 -3.68 0.90
C GLN A 31 14.47 -5.04 0.23
N ASP A 32 13.36 -5.70 0.58
CA ASP A 32 13.01 -7.03 0.09
C ASP A 32 12.01 -7.02 -1.08
N SER A 33 11.77 -5.86 -1.70
CA SER A 33 10.79 -5.74 -2.79
C SER A 33 11.30 -6.40 -4.07
N VAL A 34 10.50 -7.30 -4.63
CA VAL A 34 10.87 -8.08 -5.83
C VAL A 34 10.57 -7.32 -7.12
N THR A 35 9.54 -6.47 -7.13
CA THR A 35 9.11 -5.74 -8.32
C THR A 35 9.11 -4.23 -8.10
N VAL A 36 9.37 -3.46 -9.17
CA VAL A 36 9.29 -1.99 -9.14
C VAL A 36 7.92 -1.51 -8.67
N ARG A 37 6.85 -2.18 -9.09
CA ARG A 37 5.49 -1.87 -8.68
C ARG A 37 5.30 -2.06 -7.17
N GLU A 38 5.77 -3.17 -6.61
CA GLU A 38 5.72 -3.44 -5.17
C GLU A 38 6.47 -2.35 -4.39
N THR A 39 7.65 -1.95 -4.86
CA THR A 39 8.42 -0.86 -4.26
C THR A 39 7.63 0.46 -4.24
N HIS A 40 6.94 0.80 -5.34
CA HIS A 40 6.13 2.02 -5.40
C HIS A 40 4.92 1.96 -4.44
N VAL A 41 4.24 0.82 -4.36
CA VAL A 41 3.10 0.62 -3.45
C VAL A 41 3.53 0.75 -1.99
N LYS A 42 4.61 0.06 -1.59
CA LYS A 42 5.17 0.13 -0.23
C LYS A 42 5.66 1.54 0.13
N ARG A 43 6.32 2.22 -0.81
CA ARG A 43 6.74 3.62 -0.61
C ARG A 43 5.55 4.55 -0.36
N MET A 44 4.44 4.38 -1.09
CA MET A 44 3.24 5.18 -0.86
C MET A 44 2.62 4.89 0.51
N LEU A 45 2.60 3.64 0.94
CA LEU A 45 2.09 3.28 2.26
C LEU A 45 2.99 3.79 3.39
N MET A 46 4.31 3.75 3.21
CA MET A 46 5.27 4.38 4.12
C MET A 46 5.03 5.89 4.24
N CYS A 47 4.85 6.59 3.12
CA CYS A 47 4.51 8.01 3.14
C CYS A 47 3.17 8.27 3.86
N TYR A 48 2.19 7.39 3.69
CA TYR A 48 0.91 7.50 4.39
C TYR A 48 1.06 7.37 5.92
N PHE A 49 1.83 6.39 6.41
CA PHE A 49 2.15 6.27 7.84
C PHE A 49 2.91 7.49 8.36
N LEU A 50 3.84 8.04 7.57
CA LEU A 50 4.56 9.27 7.93
C LEU A 50 3.60 10.46 8.13
N MET A 51 2.57 10.60 7.28
CA MET A 51 1.55 11.64 7.48
C MET A 51 0.76 11.40 8.77
N PHE A 52 0.47 10.16 9.13
CA PHE A 52 -0.18 9.84 10.40
C PHE A 52 0.67 10.20 11.62
N ILE A 53 2.01 10.10 11.53
CA ILE A 53 2.92 10.56 12.58
C ILE A 53 2.76 12.08 12.79
N PHE A 54 2.77 12.87 11.71
CA PHE A 54 2.60 14.32 11.82
C PHE A 54 1.20 14.72 12.33
N ILE A 55 0.15 14.03 11.88
CA ILE A 55 -1.21 14.24 12.38
C ILE A 55 -1.28 13.92 13.89
N GLY A 56 -0.78 12.74 14.29
CA GLY A 56 -0.79 12.31 15.68
C GLY A 56 0.01 13.23 16.60
N THR A 57 1.20 13.66 16.15
CA THR A 57 2.03 14.63 16.88
C THR A 57 1.32 15.98 17.03
N GLY A 58 0.66 16.46 15.98
CA GLY A 58 -0.09 17.71 16.03
C GLY A 58 -1.29 17.65 16.97
N VAL A 59 -2.02 16.55 16.99
CA VAL A 59 -3.15 16.33 17.91
C VAL A 59 -2.64 16.21 19.35
N ALA A 60 -1.61 15.42 19.61
CA ALA A 60 -1.03 15.23 20.94
C ALA A 60 -0.47 16.54 21.52
N THR A 61 0.27 17.31 20.72
CA THR A 61 0.81 18.61 21.14
C THR A 61 -0.31 19.63 21.33
N GLY A 62 -1.36 19.60 20.51
CA GLY A 62 -2.54 20.47 20.68
C GLY A 62 -3.23 20.27 22.03
N VAL A 63 -3.25 19.04 22.55
CA VAL A 63 -3.82 18.70 23.85
C VAL A 63 -2.86 19.03 25.00
N ALA A 64 -1.57 18.69 24.88
CA ALA A 64 -0.61 18.73 25.98
C ALA A 64 0.24 20.00 26.02
N LEU A 65 0.66 20.53 24.88
CA LEU A 65 1.68 21.54 24.71
C LEU A 65 1.29 22.58 23.64
N PRO A 66 0.25 23.42 23.88
CA PRO A 66 -0.29 24.33 22.88
C PRO A 66 0.76 25.28 22.25
N LYS A 67 1.78 25.68 23.01
CA LYS A 67 2.88 26.50 22.52
C LYS A 67 3.70 25.80 21.43
N ILE A 68 3.92 24.48 21.55
CA ILE A 68 4.61 23.66 20.57
C ILE A 68 3.67 23.35 19.39
N ALA A 69 2.39 23.11 19.68
CA ALA A 69 1.37 22.85 18.67
C ALA A 69 1.30 23.96 17.60
N ILE A 70 1.48 25.24 18.01
CA ILE A 70 1.51 26.37 17.05
C ILE A 70 2.59 26.19 15.99
N GLN A 71 3.75 25.66 16.34
CA GLN A 71 4.86 25.49 15.40
C GLN A 71 4.62 24.31 14.44
N ILE A 72 3.96 23.26 14.95
CA ILE A 72 3.72 22.02 14.21
C ILE A 72 2.43 22.09 13.37
N LEU A 73 1.50 22.98 13.73
CA LEU A 73 0.18 23.05 13.12
C LEU A 73 0.18 23.13 11.57
N PRO A 74 1.03 23.94 10.92
CA PRO A 74 1.09 23.98 9.45
C PRO A 74 1.42 22.63 8.85
N LEU A 75 2.37 21.88 9.43
CA LEU A 75 2.74 20.53 8.99
C LEU A 75 1.61 19.53 9.25
N THR A 76 0.89 19.68 10.36
CA THR A 76 -0.29 18.86 10.67
C THR A 76 -1.40 19.06 9.65
N VAL A 77 -1.71 20.30 9.28
CA VAL A 77 -2.73 20.63 8.28
C VAL A 77 -2.32 20.11 6.89
N PHE A 78 -1.05 20.29 6.51
CA PHE A 78 -0.52 19.71 5.29
C PHE A 78 -0.73 18.18 5.26
N SER A 79 -0.37 17.50 6.34
CA SER A 79 -0.50 16.04 6.45
C SER A 79 -1.96 15.58 6.41
N LEU A 80 -2.87 16.31 7.04
CA LEU A 80 -4.32 16.05 7.00
C LEU A 80 -4.86 16.12 5.57
N TYR A 81 -4.44 17.10 4.77
CA TYR A 81 -4.94 17.28 3.41
C TYR A 81 -4.33 16.29 2.42
N ILE A 82 -3.08 15.91 2.62
CA ILE A 82 -2.36 14.97 1.73
C ILE A 82 -2.72 13.50 2.01
N ALA A 83 -3.03 13.12 3.24
CA ALA A 83 -3.28 11.72 3.63
C ALA A 83 -4.33 11.01 2.75
N PRO A 84 -5.52 11.58 2.46
CA PRO A 84 -6.51 10.92 1.58
C PRO A 84 -6.00 10.71 0.15
N VAL A 85 -5.18 11.63 -0.37
CA VAL A 85 -4.58 11.54 -1.71
C VAL A 85 -3.56 10.41 -1.77
N LEU A 86 -2.69 10.30 -0.75
CA LEU A 86 -1.70 9.22 -0.64
C LEU A 86 -2.38 7.85 -0.56
N TYR A 87 -3.46 7.75 0.22
CA TYR A 87 -4.24 6.52 0.31
C TYR A 87 -4.89 6.16 -1.04
N TYR A 88 -5.45 7.13 -1.75
CA TYR A 88 -5.96 6.91 -3.11
C TYR A 88 -4.85 6.43 -4.05
N ARG A 89 -3.67 7.07 -4.03
CA ARG A 89 -2.53 6.65 -4.86
C ARG A 89 -2.04 5.25 -4.50
N PHE A 90 -1.99 4.92 -3.22
CA PHE A 90 -1.67 3.57 -2.75
C PHE A 90 -2.62 2.53 -3.38
N VAL A 91 -3.94 2.73 -3.27
CA VAL A 91 -4.92 1.81 -3.84
C VAL A 91 -4.88 1.80 -5.37
N TYR A 92 -4.64 2.95 -6.00
CA TYR A 92 -4.48 3.04 -7.45
C TYR A 92 -3.31 2.19 -7.94
N LEU A 93 -2.13 2.32 -7.33
CA LEU A 93 -0.94 1.52 -7.66
C LEU A 93 -1.16 0.03 -7.34
N LEU A 94 -1.89 -0.27 -6.28
CA LEU A 94 -2.23 -1.64 -5.89
C LEU A 94 -3.14 -2.32 -6.93
N THR A 95 -4.09 -1.61 -7.51
CA THR A 95 -5.10 -2.17 -8.41
C THR A 95 -4.78 -2.04 -9.89
N ASN A 96 -3.84 -1.16 -10.27
CA ASN A 96 -3.51 -0.92 -11.67
C ASN A 96 -2.41 -1.89 -12.15
N THR A 97 -2.70 -2.68 -13.18
CA THR A 97 -1.75 -3.64 -13.77
C THR A 97 -0.87 -3.04 -14.85
N GLU A 98 -1.26 -1.90 -15.42
CA GLU A 98 -0.50 -1.23 -16.46
C GLU A 98 0.60 -0.35 -15.86
N ASN A 99 1.84 -0.53 -16.30
CA ASN A 99 3.01 0.29 -15.91
C ASN A 99 2.99 1.74 -16.47
N LYS A 100 1.87 2.20 -17.00
CA LYS A 100 1.73 3.60 -17.38
C LYS A 100 1.63 4.44 -16.11
N GLU A 101 2.76 4.98 -15.65
CA GLU A 101 2.78 6.15 -14.78
C GLU A 101 2.01 7.25 -15.49
N THR A 102 0.76 7.41 -15.12
CA THR A 102 -0.05 8.47 -15.69
C THR A 102 0.45 9.79 -15.10
N SER A 103 1.06 10.63 -15.94
CA SER A 103 1.47 12.01 -15.61
C SER A 103 0.34 12.86 -15.01
N HIS A 104 -0.89 12.40 -15.16
CA HIS A 104 -2.09 13.02 -14.60
C HIS A 104 -2.19 12.95 -13.06
N PHE A 105 -1.41 12.09 -12.39
CA PHE A 105 -1.53 11.92 -10.94
C PHE A 105 -1.03 13.14 -10.16
N SER A 106 -0.11 13.93 -10.73
CA SER A 106 0.39 15.18 -10.12
C SER A 106 -0.72 16.20 -9.86
N ARG A 107 -1.77 16.22 -10.69
CA ARG A 107 -2.92 17.12 -10.52
C ARG A 107 -3.70 16.89 -9.21
N HIS A 108 -3.73 15.66 -8.72
CA HIS A 108 -4.41 15.34 -7.45
C HIS A 108 -3.73 15.95 -6.22
N TYR A 109 -2.42 16.23 -6.30
CA TYR A 109 -1.69 16.88 -5.21
C TYR A 109 -1.84 18.39 -5.23
N LEU A 110 -2.20 18.99 -6.37
CA LEU A 110 -2.19 20.43 -6.56
C LEU A 110 -3.11 21.15 -5.54
N PHE A 111 -4.36 20.74 -5.45
CA PHE A 111 -5.32 21.37 -4.54
C PHE A 111 -4.95 21.20 -3.05
N PRO A 112 -4.64 20.00 -2.53
CA PRO A 112 -4.20 19.83 -1.14
C PRO A 112 -2.94 20.62 -0.80
N VAL A 113 -1.94 20.64 -1.70
CA VAL A 113 -0.69 21.38 -1.48
C VAL A 113 -0.94 22.88 -1.49
N LEU A 114 -1.66 23.42 -2.47
CA LEU A 114 -1.99 24.84 -2.53
C LEU A 114 -2.81 25.29 -1.33
N SER A 115 -3.80 24.47 -0.90
CA SER A 115 -4.61 24.76 0.29
C SER A 115 -3.78 24.78 1.56
N ALA A 116 -2.83 23.84 1.71
CA ALA A 116 -1.93 23.80 2.84
C ALA A 116 -0.94 24.97 2.84
N LEU A 117 -0.39 25.32 1.68
CA LEU A 117 0.50 26.50 1.53
C LEU A 117 -0.25 27.81 1.82
N GLY A 118 -1.47 27.95 1.31
CA GLY A 118 -2.34 29.10 1.61
C GLY A 118 -2.64 29.20 3.11
N PHE A 119 -2.93 28.09 3.77
CA PHE A 119 -3.09 28.05 5.21
C PHE A 119 -1.79 28.43 5.94
N CYS A 120 -0.64 27.91 5.54
CA CYS A 120 0.65 28.26 6.13
C CYS A 120 0.92 29.78 6.02
N ALA A 121 0.78 30.35 4.82
CA ALA A 121 0.98 31.77 4.59
C ALA A 121 0.06 32.61 5.48
N PHE A 122 -1.24 32.29 5.48
CA PHE A 122 -2.22 32.94 6.34
C PHE A 122 -1.84 32.82 7.82
N PHE A 123 -1.49 31.62 8.28
CA PHE A 123 -1.18 31.34 9.68
C PHE A 123 0.02 32.15 10.19
N TYR A 124 1.05 32.36 9.36
CA TYR A 124 2.21 33.15 9.74
C TYR A 124 1.97 34.66 9.73
N ILE A 125 0.96 35.15 9.01
CA ILE A 125 0.53 36.57 9.05
C ILE A 125 -0.17 36.88 10.38
N VAL A 126 -0.87 35.90 10.98
CA VAL A 126 -1.58 36.08 12.25
C VAL A 126 -0.60 36.26 13.42
N PRO A 127 -0.79 37.27 14.32
CA PRO A 127 0.07 37.46 15.49
C PRO A 127 0.18 36.23 16.39
N PRO A 128 1.36 35.95 17.02
CA PRO A 128 1.59 34.76 17.82
C PRO A 128 0.59 34.57 18.99
N ALA A 129 0.19 35.65 19.63
CA ALA A 129 -0.79 35.63 20.72
C ALA A 129 -2.15 35.12 20.27
N ILE A 130 -2.59 35.56 19.07
CA ILE A 130 -3.87 35.14 18.48
C ILE A 130 -3.80 33.69 18.02
N ARG A 131 -2.64 33.26 17.47
CA ARG A 131 -2.43 31.85 17.11
C ARG A 131 -2.57 30.91 18.32
N LEU A 132 -2.02 31.30 19.47
CA LEU A 132 -2.15 30.53 20.69
C LEU A 132 -3.62 30.43 21.14
N GLN A 133 -4.33 31.54 21.11
CA GLN A 133 -5.76 31.57 21.46
C GLN A 133 -6.59 30.66 20.51
N LEU A 134 -6.31 30.70 19.21
CA LEU A 134 -6.98 29.83 18.24
C LEU A 134 -6.77 28.34 18.52
N VAL A 135 -5.56 27.94 18.92
CA VAL A 135 -5.26 26.54 19.23
C VAL A 135 -5.97 26.09 20.50
N VAL A 136 -6.01 26.95 21.53
CA VAL A 136 -6.61 26.62 22.82
C VAL A 136 -8.13 26.75 22.83
N GLU A 137 -8.65 27.89 22.37
CA GLU A 137 -10.07 28.24 22.46
C GLU A 137 -10.86 27.99 21.18
N ARG A 138 -10.17 27.80 20.06
CA ARG A 138 -10.73 27.64 18.70
C ARG A 138 -11.58 28.83 18.22
N THR A 139 -11.65 29.89 18.99
CA THR A 139 -12.37 31.12 18.69
C THR A 139 -11.62 32.29 19.29
N VAL A 140 -11.54 33.41 18.58
CA VAL A 140 -10.90 34.63 19.07
C VAL A 140 -11.84 35.79 18.84
N ALA A 141 -12.17 36.50 19.97
CA ALA A 141 -12.96 37.72 19.93
C ALA A 141 -12.23 38.81 19.12
N GLY A 142 -12.93 39.51 18.25
CA GLY A 142 -12.36 40.53 17.36
C GLY A 142 -11.68 40.02 16.10
N TYR A 143 -11.55 38.69 15.89
CA TYR A 143 -10.94 38.07 14.70
C TYR A 143 -11.86 37.02 14.05
N PRO A 144 -13.05 37.40 13.52
CA PRO A 144 -14.02 36.46 12.99
C PRO A 144 -13.50 35.70 11.76
N VAL A 145 -12.76 36.36 10.86
CA VAL A 145 -12.21 35.76 9.65
C VAL A 145 -11.18 34.69 10.00
N THR A 146 -10.28 34.96 10.94
CA THR A 146 -9.26 34.02 11.41
C THR A 146 -9.90 32.79 12.05
N THR A 147 -10.90 33.02 12.89
CA THR A 147 -11.69 31.95 13.50
C THR A 147 -12.40 31.10 12.45
N PHE A 148 -13.00 31.72 11.43
CA PHE A 148 -13.67 31.05 10.34
C PHE A 148 -12.70 30.16 9.56
N ILE A 149 -11.54 30.70 9.13
CA ILE A 149 -10.52 29.94 8.40
C ILE A 149 -10.05 28.73 9.22
N PHE A 150 -9.82 28.91 10.50
CA PHE A 150 -9.40 27.81 11.38
C PHE A 150 -10.46 26.69 11.49
N LYS A 151 -11.73 27.07 11.58
CA LYS A 151 -12.86 26.13 11.60
C LYS A 151 -13.11 25.41 10.28
N THR A 152 -12.65 25.97 9.15
CA THR A 152 -12.78 25.30 7.84
C THR A 152 -11.81 24.14 7.65
N ILE A 153 -10.72 24.04 8.43
CA ILE A 153 -9.71 22.98 8.27
C ILE A 153 -10.34 21.58 8.35
N PRO A 154 -11.10 21.21 9.40
CA PRO A 154 -11.74 19.89 9.48
C PRO A 154 -12.80 19.67 8.40
N LEU A 155 -13.50 20.72 7.94
CA LEU A 155 -14.48 20.64 6.87
C LEU A 155 -13.81 20.30 5.52
N VAL A 156 -12.74 21.01 5.18
CA VAL A 156 -11.95 20.73 3.97
C VAL A 156 -11.37 19.32 4.01
N GLN A 157 -10.82 18.91 5.16
CA GLN A 157 -10.33 17.56 5.36
C GLN A 157 -11.41 16.51 5.11
N PHE A 158 -12.60 16.69 5.64
CA PHE A 158 -13.71 15.77 5.47
C PHE A 158 -14.18 15.71 4.02
N ALA A 159 -14.30 16.86 3.35
CA ALA A 159 -14.64 16.92 1.93
C ALA A 159 -13.60 16.18 1.06
N LEU A 160 -12.31 16.37 1.34
CA LEU A 160 -11.24 15.63 0.67
C LEU A 160 -11.33 14.12 0.94
N ALA A 161 -11.59 13.72 2.18
CA ALA A 161 -11.76 12.31 2.52
C ALA A 161 -12.92 11.68 1.74
N ILE A 162 -14.10 12.32 1.67
CA ILE A 162 -15.24 11.84 0.89
C ILE A 162 -14.87 11.73 -0.60
N LEU A 163 -14.27 12.78 -1.17
CA LEU A 163 -13.88 12.80 -2.58
C LEU A 163 -12.93 11.64 -2.91
N TYR A 164 -11.82 11.51 -2.17
CA TYR A 164 -10.82 10.49 -2.48
C TYR A 164 -11.28 9.08 -2.11
N MET A 165 -12.08 8.90 -1.06
CA MET A 165 -12.63 7.58 -0.74
C MET A 165 -13.68 7.13 -1.76
N SER A 166 -14.45 8.03 -2.35
CA SER A 166 -15.36 7.69 -3.46
C SER A 166 -14.56 7.23 -4.71
N LEU A 167 -13.44 7.88 -5.02
CA LEU A 167 -12.55 7.46 -6.10
C LEU A 167 -11.89 6.09 -5.80
N VAL A 168 -11.45 5.87 -4.55
CA VAL A 168 -10.94 4.56 -4.09
C VAL A 168 -12.01 3.49 -4.27
N PHE A 169 -13.21 3.73 -3.75
CA PHE A 169 -14.32 2.78 -3.85
C PHE A 169 -14.66 2.43 -5.30
N ARG A 170 -14.69 3.42 -6.19
CA ARG A 170 -14.87 3.19 -7.63
C ARG A 170 -13.79 2.26 -8.19
N LYS A 171 -12.52 2.47 -7.83
CA LYS A 171 -11.40 1.61 -8.28
C LYS A 171 -11.50 0.20 -7.72
N LEU A 172 -11.81 0.05 -6.43
CA LEU A 172 -12.04 -1.25 -5.79
C LEU A 172 -13.18 -2.02 -6.46
N ALA A 173 -14.31 -1.34 -6.75
CA ALA A 173 -15.46 -1.94 -7.39
C ALA A 173 -15.13 -2.44 -8.82
N ILE A 174 -14.38 -1.65 -9.61
CA ILE A 174 -13.93 -2.06 -10.94
C ILE A 174 -13.03 -3.30 -10.84
N CYS A 175 -12.01 -3.27 -9.97
CA CYS A 175 -11.08 -4.37 -9.76
C CYS A 175 -11.82 -5.64 -9.28
N TYR A 176 -12.77 -5.50 -8.37
CA TYR A 176 -13.60 -6.60 -7.90
C TYR A 176 -14.49 -7.19 -9.00
N ARG A 177 -15.13 -6.35 -9.83
CA ARG A 177 -15.96 -6.83 -10.96
C ARG A 177 -15.14 -7.63 -11.96
N GLN A 178 -13.90 -7.25 -12.19
CA GLN A 178 -13.00 -7.94 -13.13
C GLN A 178 -12.50 -9.28 -12.59
N ASN A 179 -12.17 -9.37 -11.30
CA ASN A 179 -11.44 -10.50 -10.72
C ASN A 179 -12.23 -11.26 -9.63
N GLY A 180 -13.22 -10.61 -9.02
CA GLY A 180 -13.79 -11.05 -7.75
C GLY A 180 -14.91 -12.08 -7.75
N PRO A 181 -15.81 -12.16 -8.75
CA PRO A 181 -17.04 -12.97 -8.60
C PRO A 181 -16.78 -14.46 -8.40
N LYS A 182 -15.64 -14.97 -8.87
CA LYS A 182 -15.30 -16.40 -8.90
C LYS A 182 -14.39 -16.86 -7.74
N SER A 183 -13.88 -15.96 -6.90
CA SER A 183 -12.89 -16.29 -5.88
C SER A 183 -13.26 -15.76 -4.49
N VAL A 184 -13.21 -16.64 -3.48
CA VAL A 184 -13.41 -16.30 -2.05
C VAL A 184 -12.34 -15.30 -1.58
N LEU A 185 -11.10 -15.40 -2.11
CA LEU A 185 -10.00 -14.51 -1.77
C LEU A 185 -10.30 -13.05 -2.18
N TRP A 186 -10.79 -12.83 -3.40
CA TRP A 186 -11.14 -11.50 -3.89
C TRP A 186 -12.32 -10.88 -3.12
N LYS A 187 -13.29 -11.69 -2.67
CA LYS A 187 -14.37 -11.21 -1.78
C LYS A 187 -13.79 -10.69 -0.46
N LYS A 188 -12.93 -11.48 0.19
CA LYS A 188 -12.27 -11.07 1.45
C LYS A 188 -11.42 -9.81 1.26
N TRP A 189 -10.63 -9.73 0.18
CA TRP A 189 -9.85 -8.55 -0.16
C TRP A 189 -10.73 -7.30 -0.30
N PHE A 190 -11.84 -7.41 -1.01
CA PHE A 190 -12.77 -6.30 -1.21
C PHE A 190 -13.35 -5.82 0.12
N HIS A 191 -13.80 -6.73 0.99
CA HIS A 191 -14.34 -6.37 2.30
C HIS A 191 -13.31 -5.68 3.19
N ILE A 192 -12.06 -6.16 3.24
CA ILE A 192 -10.98 -5.51 3.98
C ILE A 192 -10.73 -4.10 3.44
N SER A 193 -10.67 -3.95 2.13
CA SER A 193 -10.42 -2.64 1.51
C SER A 193 -11.56 -1.66 1.74
N VAL A 194 -12.81 -2.11 1.66
CA VAL A 194 -14.00 -1.29 1.98
C VAL A 194 -14.02 -0.89 3.46
N PHE A 195 -13.69 -1.82 4.36
CA PHE A 195 -13.56 -1.53 5.79
C PHE A 195 -12.55 -0.42 6.07
N LEU A 196 -11.37 -0.47 5.46
CA LEU A 196 -10.35 0.57 5.59
C LEU A 196 -10.81 1.92 5.04
N CYS A 197 -11.55 1.94 3.93
CA CYS A 197 -12.15 3.16 3.39
C CYS A 197 -13.19 3.75 4.35
N SER A 198 -14.05 2.90 4.93
CA SER A 198 -15.08 3.37 5.88
C SER A 198 -14.46 3.96 7.15
N LEU A 199 -13.38 3.38 7.66
CA LEU A 199 -12.62 3.95 8.79
C LEU A 199 -12.07 5.35 8.46
N THR A 200 -11.57 5.56 7.22
CA THR A 200 -11.10 6.89 6.79
C THR A 200 -12.22 7.93 6.82
N ILE A 201 -13.42 7.58 6.39
CA ILE A 201 -14.58 8.47 6.41
C ILE A 201 -15.03 8.73 7.86
N ILE A 202 -15.04 7.68 8.70
CA ILE A 202 -15.45 7.79 10.12
C ILE A 202 -14.53 8.74 10.89
N TRP A 203 -13.21 8.53 10.84
CA TRP A 203 -12.31 9.41 11.59
C TRP A 203 -12.27 10.83 11.03
N SER A 204 -12.40 11.02 9.71
CA SER A 204 -12.47 12.34 9.10
C SER A 204 -13.77 13.07 9.46
N GLY A 205 -14.90 12.35 9.47
CA GLY A 205 -16.20 12.90 9.88
C GLY A 205 -16.24 13.24 11.37
N ALA A 206 -15.72 12.35 12.21
CA ALA A 206 -15.58 12.62 13.64
C ALA A 206 -14.66 13.82 13.89
N PHE A 207 -13.54 13.94 13.16
CA PHE A 207 -12.67 15.11 13.25
C PHE A 207 -13.40 16.40 12.82
N CYS A 208 -14.25 16.35 11.80
CA CYS A 208 -15.10 17.48 11.41
C CYS A 208 -16.02 17.90 12.56
N LEU A 209 -16.64 16.96 13.27
CA LEU A 209 -17.52 17.24 14.40
C LEU A 209 -16.80 17.89 15.60
N THR A 210 -15.47 17.88 15.64
CA THR A 210 -14.70 18.61 16.68
C THR A 210 -14.90 20.13 16.60
N THR A 211 -15.46 20.66 15.50
CA THR A 211 -15.84 22.08 15.39
C THR A 211 -17.05 22.44 16.28
N CYS A 212 -17.87 21.46 16.64
CA CYS A 212 -19.02 21.63 17.52
C CYS A 212 -18.59 21.47 18.99
N ARG A 213 -18.58 22.56 19.76
CA ARG A 213 -18.05 22.59 21.14
C ARG A 213 -18.68 21.53 22.07
N GLN A 214 -19.98 21.25 21.90
CA GLN A 214 -20.74 20.30 22.75
C GLN A 214 -20.23 18.85 22.63
N VAL A 215 -19.82 18.44 21.46
CA VAL A 215 -19.41 17.06 21.15
C VAL A 215 -17.91 16.93 20.86
N ALA A 216 -17.15 18.01 20.94
CA ALA A 216 -15.77 18.09 20.48
C ALA A 216 -14.86 17.01 21.09
N VAL A 217 -14.95 16.74 22.40
CA VAL A 217 -14.12 15.75 23.09
C VAL A 217 -14.49 14.33 22.66
N ALA A 218 -15.78 14.00 22.63
CA ALA A 218 -16.25 12.70 22.18
C ALA A 218 -15.89 12.46 20.69
N ALA A 219 -16.10 13.47 19.84
CA ALA A 219 -15.77 13.43 18.44
C ALA A 219 -14.25 13.21 18.20
N LEU A 220 -13.40 13.91 18.95
CA LEU A 220 -11.95 13.74 18.90
C LEU A 220 -11.55 12.31 19.31
N SER A 221 -12.13 11.79 20.40
CA SER A 221 -11.87 10.43 20.85
C SER A 221 -12.26 9.38 19.80
N ILE A 222 -13.43 9.53 19.18
CA ILE A 222 -13.87 8.64 18.09
C ILE A 222 -12.92 8.74 16.90
N ALA A 223 -12.49 9.95 16.52
CA ALA A 223 -11.56 10.15 15.40
C ALA A 223 -10.22 9.45 15.67
N ILE A 224 -9.67 9.59 16.88
CA ILE A 224 -8.41 8.97 17.27
C ILE A 224 -8.51 7.44 17.28
N VAL A 225 -9.56 6.87 17.86
CA VAL A 225 -9.76 5.42 17.92
C VAL A 225 -9.95 4.84 16.52
N ALA A 226 -10.76 5.47 15.67
CA ALA A 226 -10.97 5.01 14.29
C ALA A 226 -9.69 5.09 13.46
N ALA A 227 -8.91 6.17 13.60
CA ALA A 227 -7.61 6.31 12.94
C ALA A 227 -6.60 5.26 13.45
N TRP A 228 -6.63 4.94 14.73
CA TRP A 228 -5.80 3.89 15.32
C TRP A 228 -6.15 2.50 14.79
N ILE A 229 -7.44 2.15 14.77
CA ILE A 229 -7.90 0.88 14.20
C ILE A 229 -7.45 0.75 12.74
N GLN A 230 -7.52 1.82 11.96
CA GLN A 230 -7.04 1.84 10.60
C GLN A 230 -5.52 1.62 10.52
N ALA A 231 -4.75 2.35 11.34
CA ALA A 231 -3.29 2.27 11.34
C ALA A 231 -2.80 0.87 11.75
N ILE A 232 -3.38 0.27 12.82
CA ILE A 232 -3.00 -1.07 13.27
C ILE A 232 -3.38 -2.13 12.24
N HIS A 233 -4.54 -1.99 11.61
CA HIS A 233 -5.00 -2.94 10.58
C HIS A 233 -4.07 -2.90 9.35
N LEU A 234 -3.71 -1.71 8.88
CA LEU A 234 -2.72 -1.55 7.82
C LEU A 234 -1.36 -2.14 8.24
N CYS A 235 -0.88 -1.84 9.44
CA CYS A 235 0.39 -2.35 9.95
C CYS A 235 0.41 -3.89 10.02
N CYS A 236 -0.66 -4.53 10.50
CA CYS A 236 -0.76 -6.00 10.52
C CYS A 236 -0.74 -6.61 9.11
N HIS A 237 -1.34 -5.92 8.13
CA HIS A 237 -1.32 -6.38 6.75
C HIS A 237 0.04 -6.20 6.08
N THR A 238 0.81 -5.18 6.44
CA THR A 238 2.15 -4.96 5.89
C THR A 238 3.18 -5.91 6.46
N PHE A 239 3.06 -6.26 7.73
CA PHE A 239 3.92 -7.25 8.37
C PHE A 239 3.84 -8.63 7.69
N ASN A 240 2.66 -9.00 7.20
CA ASN A 240 2.47 -10.28 6.52
C ASN A 240 2.63 -10.14 5.00
N ARG A 241 3.76 -10.60 4.44
CA ARG A 241 4.04 -10.58 2.98
C ARG A 241 2.98 -11.26 2.12
N ARG A 242 2.25 -12.26 2.67
CA ARG A 242 1.12 -12.94 2.02
C ARG A 242 -0.22 -12.33 2.37
N SER A 243 -0.22 -11.09 2.84
CA SER A 243 -1.44 -10.40 3.25
C SER A 243 -2.43 -10.29 2.11
N LEU A 244 -3.70 -10.52 2.45
CA LEU A 244 -4.81 -10.32 1.53
C LEU A 244 -4.89 -8.90 0.96
N LEU A 245 -4.38 -7.89 1.68
CA LEU A 245 -4.36 -6.50 1.18
C LEU A 245 -3.55 -6.37 -0.12
N PHE A 246 -2.44 -7.13 -0.25
CA PHE A 246 -1.58 -7.11 -1.43
C PHE A 246 -1.96 -8.14 -2.51
N LEU A 247 -3.12 -8.78 -2.37
CA LEU A 247 -3.63 -9.77 -3.33
C LEU A 247 -3.51 -9.32 -4.81
N PRO A 248 -3.84 -8.05 -5.19
CA PRO A 248 -3.69 -7.60 -6.57
C PRO A 248 -2.25 -7.59 -7.09
N LEU A 249 -1.25 -7.54 -6.19
CA LEU A 249 0.17 -7.62 -6.60
C LEU A 249 0.61 -9.06 -6.84
N THR A 250 0.04 -10.02 -6.09
CA THR A 250 0.44 -11.43 -6.15
C THR A 250 -0.24 -12.19 -7.29
N ILE A 251 -1.47 -11.80 -7.66
CA ILE A 251 -2.29 -12.48 -8.69
C ILE A 251 -2.24 -11.74 -10.03
N ALA A 252 -1.74 -10.50 -10.08
CA ALA A 252 -1.54 -9.84 -11.36
C ALA A 252 -0.69 -10.76 -12.24
N PRO A 253 -1.19 -11.21 -13.43
CA PRO A 253 -0.34 -11.93 -14.33
C PRO A 253 0.86 -11.02 -14.58
N ILE A 254 2.05 -11.50 -14.29
CA ILE A 254 3.25 -10.96 -14.93
C ILE A 254 2.84 -10.94 -16.41
N PRO A 255 2.77 -9.79 -17.09
CA PRO A 255 2.61 -9.82 -18.53
C PRO A 255 3.90 -10.46 -19.04
N LEU A 256 3.91 -11.77 -19.11
CA LEU A 256 4.68 -12.43 -20.12
C LEU A 256 4.15 -11.78 -21.40
N LYS A 257 4.88 -10.77 -21.93
CA LYS A 257 4.85 -10.48 -23.33
C LYS A 257 5.23 -11.80 -23.99
N MET A 258 4.24 -12.66 -24.16
CA MET A 258 4.37 -13.69 -25.19
C MET A 258 4.54 -12.88 -26.47
N PRO A 259 5.69 -12.95 -27.12
CA PRO A 259 5.82 -12.39 -28.43
C PRO A 259 4.66 -12.97 -29.23
N SER A 260 3.90 -12.11 -29.90
CA SER A 260 2.78 -12.55 -30.72
C SER A 260 3.27 -13.70 -31.59
N ARG A 261 2.39 -14.65 -31.92
CA ARG A 261 2.74 -15.82 -32.77
C ARG A 261 3.51 -15.40 -34.02
N GLU A 262 3.26 -14.20 -34.52
CA GLU A 262 3.99 -13.55 -35.63
C GLU A 262 5.42 -13.17 -35.27
N GLN A 263 5.69 -12.63 -34.09
CA GLN A 263 7.04 -12.30 -33.61
C GLN A 263 7.87 -13.56 -33.30
N LEU A 264 7.23 -14.65 -32.89
CA LEU A 264 7.87 -15.97 -32.79
C LEU A 264 8.21 -16.55 -34.16
N PHE A 265 7.39 -16.29 -35.21
CA PHE A 265 7.66 -16.69 -36.58
C PHE A 265 8.77 -15.85 -37.20
N GLU A 266 8.82 -14.55 -37.00
CA GLU A 266 9.89 -13.67 -37.48
C GLU A 266 11.24 -13.94 -36.77
N GLN A 267 11.25 -14.21 -35.46
CA GLN A 267 12.46 -14.65 -34.75
C GLN A 267 12.93 -16.04 -35.17
N ARG A 268 12.02 -16.90 -35.63
CA ARG A 268 12.36 -18.23 -36.15
C ARG A 268 12.99 -18.17 -37.54
N ASN A 269 12.63 -17.17 -38.34
CA ASN A 269 13.18 -16.99 -39.68
C ASN A 269 14.42 -16.09 -39.72
N GLY A 270 14.72 -15.33 -38.65
CA GLY A 270 15.79 -14.33 -38.61
C GLY A 270 17.11 -14.75 -37.94
N SER A 271 17.19 -15.82 -37.19
CA SER A 271 18.48 -16.34 -36.73
C SER A 271 18.38 -17.80 -36.31
N GLY A 272 18.86 -18.66 -37.16
CA GLY A 272 19.10 -20.09 -36.91
C GLY A 272 20.20 -20.31 -35.86
N ARG A 273 20.02 -19.79 -34.66
CA ARG A 273 20.81 -20.15 -33.51
C ARG A 273 19.95 -20.90 -32.50
N HIS A 274 19.82 -22.21 -32.71
CA HIS A 274 19.52 -23.14 -31.64
C HIS A 274 20.44 -22.81 -30.45
N ARG A 275 19.89 -22.34 -29.31
CA ARG A 275 20.64 -22.29 -28.05
C ARG A 275 20.86 -23.71 -27.57
N THR A 276 21.86 -24.35 -28.10
CA THR A 276 22.43 -25.58 -27.60
C THR A 276 23.16 -25.27 -26.28
N TYR A 277 22.76 -25.93 -25.21
CA TYR A 277 23.45 -25.82 -23.94
C TYR A 277 24.67 -26.74 -23.97
N THR A 278 25.85 -26.19 -23.70
CA THR A 278 27.08 -26.97 -23.54
C THR A 278 27.15 -27.47 -22.10
N ARG A 279 27.05 -28.75 -21.91
CA ARG A 279 27.37 -29.43 -20.63
C ARG A 279 28.85 -29.82 -20.66
N TRP A 280 29.59 -29.39 -19.66
CA TRP A 280 30.96 -29.83 -19.48
C TRP A 280 30.96 -31.21 -18.82
N THR A 281 31.50 -32.20 -19.47
CA THR A 281 31.75 -33.51 -18.86
C THR A 281 32.94 -33.40 -17.89
N GLN A 282 33.06 -34.33 -16.96
CA GLN A 282 34.22 -34.38 -16.03
C GLN A 282 35.56 -34.50 -16.77
N THR A 283 35.52 -34.84 -18.04
CA THR A 283 36.70 -34.95 -18.93
C THR A 283 36.97 -33.67 -19.75
N GLY A 284 36.23 -32.57 -19.51
CA GLY A 284 36.44 -31.28 -20.17
C GLY A 284 35.95 -31.20 -21.63
N VAL A 285 35.20 -32.18 -22.12
CA VAL A 285 34.65 -32.17 -23.50
C VAL A 285 33.22 -31.58 -23.50
N PRO A 286 32.95 -30.57 -24.33
CA PRO A 286 31.59 -30.01 -24.42
C PRO A 286 30.67 -30.94 -25.26
N VAL A 287 29.61 -31.46 -24.61
CA VAL A 287 28.57 -32.25 -25.27
C VAL A 287 27.35 -31.39 -25.50
N LYS A 288 26.90 -31.33 -26.75
CA LYS A 288 25.63 -30.72 -27.11
C LYS A 288 24.47 -31.62 -26.70
N VAL A 289 23.67 -31.17 -25.71
CA VAL A 289 22.49 -31.91 -25.27
C VAL A 289 21.25 -31.19 -25.74
N GLU A 290 20.44 -31.83 -26.54
CA GLU A 290 19.08 -31.38 -26.86
C GLU A 290 18.16 -31.78 -25.68
N PRO A 291 17.38 -30.83 -25.11
CA PRO A 291 16.45 -31.18 -24.06
C PRO A 291 15.36 -32.12 -24.60
N ALA A 292 15.18 -33.26 -23.97
CA ALA A 292 14.10 -34.18 -24.33
C ALA A 292 12.74 -33.45 -24.03
N PRO A 293 11.74 -33.63 -24.96
CA PRO A 293 10.45 -33.00 -24.74
C PRO A 293 9.75 -33.58 -23.52
N LEU A 294 9.65 -32.76 -22.46
CA LEU A 294 8.96 -33.13 -21.23
C LEU A 294 7.46 -33.18 -21.50
N ASN A 295 6.82 -34.30 -21.21
CA ASN A 295 5.37 -34.42 -21.26
C ASN A 295 4.81 -34.80 -19.88
N ARG A 296 3.52 -34.55 -19.66
CA ARG A 296 2.82 -34.79 -18.41
C ARG A 296 2.93 -36.22 -17.92
N LYS A 297 2.76 -37.21 -18.83
CA LYS A 297 2.85 -38.63 -18.49
C LYS A 297 4.21 -39.02 -17.98
N LEU A 298 5.28 -38.57 -18.65
CA LEU A 298 6.66 -38.82 -18.24
C LEU A 298 6.96 -38.23 -16.88
N PHE A 299 6.52 -36.96 -16.64
CA PHE A 299 6.72 -36.27 -15.40
C PHE A 299 6.00 -37.01 -14.24
N GLU A 300 4.71 -37.34 -14.41
CA GLU A 300 3.92 -38.05 -13.39
C GLU A 300 4.50 -39.44 -13.12
N GLN A 301 4.92 -40.16 -14.14
CA GLN A 301 5.54 -41.48 -13.98
C GLN A 301 6.84 -41.43 -13.17
N GLN A 302 7.68 -40.43 -13.38
CA GLN A 302 8.97 -40.32 -12.69
C GLN A 302 8.81 -39.70 -11.30
N VAL A 303 7.99 -38.67 -11.12
CA VAL A 303 7.86 -37.95 -9.84
C VAL A 303 6.83 -38.63 -8.93
N VAL A 304 5.64 -38.92 -9.45
CA VAL A 304 4.54 -39.52 -8.68
C VAL A 304 4.74 -41.03 -8.56
N GLY A 305 5.08 -41.70 -9.65
CA GLY A 305 5.28 -43.16 -9.65
C GLY A 305 6.43 -43.60 -8.76
N ARG A 306 7.50 -42.83 -8.69
CA ARG A 306 8.65 -43.07 -7.77
C ARG A 306 8.49 -42.42 -6.41
N LYS A 307 7.37 -41.74 -6.16
CA LYS A 307 7.07 -41.03 -4.89
C LYS A 307 8.17 -40.05 -4.46
N LEU A 308 8.84 -39.40 -5.43
CA LEU A 308 9.93 -38.48 -5.16
C LEU A 308 9.50 -37.28 -4.33
N TYR A 309 8.22 -36.88 -4.42
CA TYR A 309 7.63 -35.81 -3.62
C TYR A 309 7.61 -36.09 -2.11
N LEU A 310 7.81 -37.34 -1.69
CA LEU A 310 7.91 -37.72 -0.28
C LEU A 310 9.32 -37.50 0.29
N ASN A 311 10.32 -37.22 -0.57
CA ASN A 311 11.68 -36.99 -0.12
C ASN A 311 11.83 -35.51 0.33
N PRO A 312 12.01 -35.24 1.64
CA PRO A 312 12.17 -33.88 2.17
C PRO A 312 13.46 -33.17 1.69
N GLN A 313 14.40 -33.93 1.13
CA GLN A 313 15.66 -33.43 0.58
C GLN A 313 15.59 -33.18 -0.94
N LEU A 314 14.44 -33.41 -1.58
CA LEU A 314 14.28 -33.20 -3.03
C LEU A 314 14.51 -31.73 -3.38
N ARG A 315 15.49 -31.50 -4.24
CA ARG A 315 15.84 -30.15 -4.72
C ARG A 315 15.49 -30.04 -6.20
N LEU A 316 15.25 -28.80 -6.63
CA LEU A 316 15.04 -28.51 -8.05
C LEU A 316 16.19 -29.03 -8.92
N ALA A 317 17.42 -29.00 -8.44
CA ALA A 317 18.59 -29.53 -9.13
C ALA A 317 18.45 -31.03 -9.44
N ASP A 318 17.86 -31.80 -8.53
CA ASP A 318 17.65 -33.25 -8.69
C ASP A 318 16.63 -33.53 -9.81
N LEU A 319 15.57 -32.73 -9.89
CA LEU A 319 14.59 -32.82 -10.99
C LEU A 319 15.18 -32.37 -12.33
N MET A 320 16.02 -31.33 -12.33
CA MET A 320 16.73 -30.89 -13.53
C MET A 320 17.65 -31.98 -14.06
N GLU A 321 18.33 -32.68 -13.19
CA GLU A 321 19.20 -33.81 -13.54
C GLU A 321 18.38 -35.02 -14.01
N LEU A 322 17.28 -35.36 -13.30
CA LEU A 322 16.40 -36.47 -13.64
C LEU A 322 15.80 -36.35 -15.05
N PHE A 323 15.40 -35.13 -15.42
CA PHE A 323 14.76 -34.85 -16.72
C PHE A 323 15.74 -34.30 -17.76
N ASN A 324 17.01 -34.22 -17.43
CA ASN A 324 18.07 -33.66 -18.30
C ASN A 324 17.68 -32.31 -18.93
N THR A 325 17.15 -31.40 -18.09
CA THR A 325 16.58 -30.13 -18.53
C THR A 325 17.12 -28.96 -17.71
N ASN A 326 16.83 -27.73 -18.13
CA ASN A 326 17.20 -26.54 -17.38
C ASN A 326 16.06 -26.00 -16.51
N ARG A 327 16.43 -25.13 -15.55
CA ARG A 327 15.50 -24.53 -14.60
C ARG A 327 14.32 -23.82 -15.24
N SER A 328 14.57 -23.03 -16.30
CA SER A 328 13.54 -22.24 -16.96
C SER A 328 12.53 -23.11 -17.69
N TYR A 329 13.01 -24.16 -18.35
CA TYR A 329 12.14 -25.11 -19.06
C TYR A 329 11.27 -25.92 -18.09
N LEU A 330 11.89 -26.47 -17.03
CA LEU A 330 11.18 -27.23 -16.01
C LEU A 330 10.15 -26.39 -15.26
N SER A 331 10.50 -25.14 -14.91
CA SER A 331 9.57 -24.20 -14.28
C SER A 331 8.40 -23.84 -15.21
N GLY A 332 8.67 -23.58 -16.49
CA GLY A 332 7.63 -23.31 -17.49
C GLY A 332 6.69 -24.50 -17.65
N PHE A 333 7.24 -25.72 -17.81
CA PHE A 333 6.46 -26.94 -17.92
C PHE A 333 5.53 -27.17 -16.70
N ILE A 334 6.04 -27.03 -15.48
CA ILE A 334 5.24 -27.23 -14.26
C ILE A 334 4.14 -26.17 -14.15
N ASN A 335 4.45 -24.93 -14.48
CA ASN A 335 3.48 -23.85 -14.44
C ASN A 335 2.37 -24.03 -15.51
N GLU A 336 2.74 -24.40 -16.72
CA GLU A 336 1.77 -24.64 -17.81
C GLU A 336 0.91 -25.89 -17.58
N THR A 337 1.51 -26.96 -17.06
CA THR A 337 0.83 -28.26 -16.92
C THR A 337 -0.01 -28.34 -15.66
N TYR A 338 0.44 -27.76 -14.55
CA TYR A 338 -0.20 -27.90 -13.22
C TYR A 338 -0.69 -26.59 -12.64
N GLY A 339 -0.39 -25.44 -13.25
CA GLY A 339 -0.73 -24.12 -12.72
C GLY A 339 -0.02 -23.79 -11.38
N LEU A 340 1.06 -24.52 -11.07
CA LEU A 340 1.80 -24.41 -9.81
C LEU A 340 3.15 -23.73 -10.04
N SER A 341 3.51 -22.82 -9.16
CA SER A 341 4.88 -22.32 -9.10
C SER A 341 5.78 -23.36 -8.41
N LEU A 342 7.03 -23.50 -8.88
CA LEU A 342 8.05 -24.35 -8.26
C LEU A 342 8.29 -24.13 -6.75
N ILE A 343 7.80 -23.02 -6.22
CA ILE A 343 7.86 -22.69 -4.77
C ILE A 343 6.83 -23.53 -3.97
N HIS A 344 5.90 -24.20 -4.65
CA HIS A 344 4.83 -24.99 -4.03
C HIS A 344 5.06 -26.50 -4.12
N ILE A 345 6.17 -26.93 -4.67
CA ILE A 345 6.65 -28.31 -4.69
C ILE A 345 7.82 -28.45 -3.70
#